data_b48daeb4f86261d091bbba33efaa7b77
#
_entry.id   b48daeb4f86261d091bbba33efaa7b77
#
_cell.length_a   1.000
_cell.length_b   1.000
_cell.length_c   1.000
_cell.angle_alpha   90.00
_cell.angle_beta   90.00
_cell.angle_gamma   90.00
#
_symmetry.space_group_name_H-M   'P 1'
#
loop_
_entity.id
_entity.type
_entity.pdbx_description
1 polymer ?
#
loop_
_entity_poly.entity_id
_entity_poly.type
_entity_poly.pdbx_seq_one_letter_code
_entity_poly.pdbx_strand_id
1 'polypeptide(L)'
;MLAMVKSGNTELDVADAGFDGLVTLDRTGALQPIDFAGWKRADPNDIPKEYKTANTAAMALYATVLGYNKETFAEGEQPKSWAEFWDAAKFPGARMLEDMAGGTPNLEFALIADGVPMDKVFPIDIDRAFKSLSRIKPQIKKFWDTGALSAQMLADKDVVLGSIWNGRLQAIANKGAPVAIEWNQHMLQLQGYGIFKDAKNQKEAQLFVDYAMTAKAQVGLAQELNYGPTNRKTFGMLTADVIAKLPGSPQRLTQSFLQDANWWDENRAKANSVWSKWILS
;
A
#
# COMPACT_ATOMS: atom_id res chain seq x y z
N MET A 1 -4.42 3.86 18.32
CA MET A 1 -3.49 2.87 18.90
C MET A 1 -2.39 3.52 19.75
N LEU A 2 -1.52 4.39 19.23
CA LEU A 2 -0.42 5.01 20.03
C LEU A 2 -0.89 5.74 21.29
N ALA A 3 -2.01 6.47 21.25
CA ALA A 3 -2.55 7.15 22.42
C ALA A 3 -2.99 6.15 23.51
N MET A 4 -3.61 5.04 23.12
CA MET A 4 -4.01 3.95 24.00
C MET A 4 -2.79 3.32 24.69
N VAL A 5 -1.73 3.03 23.94
CA VAL A 5 -0.48 2.47 24.48
C VAL A 5 0.17 3.46 25.47
N LYS A 6 0.25 4.75 25.09
CA LYS A 6 0.85 5.79 25.96
C LYS A 6 0.09 6.02 27.26
N SER A 7 -1.23 5.79 27.27
CA SER A 7 -2.04 5.92 28.50
C SER A 7 -1.96 4.69 29.41
N GLY A 8 -1.30 3.60 28.98
CA GLY A 8 -1.25 2.34 29.71
C GLY A 8 -2.58 1.58 29.77
N ASN A 9 -3.57 1.99 28.96
CA ASN A 9 -4.88 1.34 28.90
C ASN A 9 -5.06 0.65 27.56
N THR A 10 -4.43 -0.52 27.41
CA THR A 10 -4.52 -1.34 26.20
C THR A 10 -5.83 -2.13 26.19
N GLU A 11 -6.74 -1.76 25.28
CA GLU A 11 -8.06 -2.39 25.12
C GLU A 11 -8.11 -3.38 23.95
N LEU A 12 -7.07 -3.43 23.13
CA LEU A 12 -6.94 -4.30 21.97
C LEU A 12 -5.88 -5.35 22.22
N ASP A 13 -6.13 -6.57 21.76
CA ASP A 13 -5.16 -7.66 21.83
C ASP A 13 -4.25 -7.68 20.59
N VAL A 14 -4.82 -7.39 19.40
CA VAL A 14 -4.12 -7.42 18.12
C VAL A 14 -4.30 -6.09 17.38
N ALA A 15 -3.22 -5.55 16.86
CA ALA A 15 -3.24 -4.46 15.89
C ALA A 15 -3.34 -5.03 14.48
N ASP A 16 -4.30 -4.56 13.69
CA ASP A 16 -4.35 -4.72 12.23
C ASP A 16 -4.07 -3.35 11.60
N ALA A 17 -2.95 -3.24 10.90
CA ALA A 17 -2.51 -1.97 10.31
C ALA A 17 -1.56 -2.17 9.13
N GLY A 18 -1.34 -1.10 8.35
CA GLY A 18 -0.22 -1.03 7.43
C GLY A 18 1.12 -1.21 8.16
N PHE A 19 2.09 -1.78 7.48
CA PHE A 19 3.38 -2.12 8.12
C PHE A 19 4.13 -0.91 8.65
N ASP A 20 3.99 0.27 8.03
CA ASP A 20 4.55 1.52 8.55
C ASP A 20 3.99 1.86 9.95
N GLY A 21 2.69 1.66 10.15
CA GLY A 21 2.04 1.82 11.46
C GLY A 21 2.48 0.75 12.46
N LEU A 22 2.66 -0.50 12.02
CA LEU A 22 3.15 -1.59 12.88
C LEU A 22 4.61 -1.37 13.30
N VAL A 23 5.47 -0.92 12.39
CA VAL A 23 6.87 -0.56 12.69
C VAL A 23 6.92 0.56 13.73
N THR A 24 6.06 1.58 13.60
CA THR A 24 5.95 2.65 14.60
C THR A 24 5.51 2.12 15.96
N LEU A 25 4.51 1.24 16.02
CA LEU A 25 4.08 0.60 17.27
C LEU A 25 5.19 -0.24 17.90
N ASP A 26 5.89 -1.02 17.10
CA ASP A 26 6.99 -1.88 17.55
C ASP A 26 8.15 -1.04 18.13
N ARG A 27 8.54 0.03 17.46
CA ARG A 27 9.59 0.95 17.95
C ARG A 27 9.24 1.60 19.29
N THR A 28 7.96 1.82 19.58
CA THR A 28 7.53 2.31 20.89
C THR A 28 7.54 1.25 21.98
N GLY A 29 7.90 0.00 21.65
CA GLY A 29 7.85 -1.14 22.57
C GLY A 29 6.43 -1.56 22.92
N ALA A 30 5.45 -1.25 22.06
CA ALA A 30 4.05 -1.58 22.27
C ALA A 30 3.70 -3.02 21.90
N LEU A 31 4.49 -3.64 21.03
CA LEU A 31 4.24 -5.00 20.54
C LEU A 31 5.10 -6.03 21.32
N GLN A 32 4.62 -7.27 21.33
CA GLN A 32 5.35 -8.42 21.83
C GLN A 32 5.76 -9.34 20.67
N PRO A 33 6.76 -10.22 20.88
CA PRO A 33 7.13 -11.21 19.88
C PRO A 33 5.97 -12.13 19.48
N ILE A 34 5.88 -12.40 18.18
CA ILE A 34 5.02 -13.47 17.65
C ILE A 34 5.75 -14.78 17.79
N ASP A 35 5.11 -15.77 18.42
CA ASP A 35 5.67 -17.12 18.60
C ASP A 35 5.56 -17.93 17.30
N PHE A 36 6.37 -17.59 16.30
CA PHE A 36 6.41 -18.32 15.04
C PHE A 36 6.77 -19.79 15.20
N ALA A 37 7.58 -20.14 16.20
CA ALA A 37 7.97 -21.53 16.46
C ALA A 37 6.80 -22.35 17.05
N GLY A 38 5.90 -21.70 17.76
CA GLY A 38 4.71 -22.29 18.36
C GLY A 38 3.53 -22.46 17.40
N TRP A 39 3.62 -21.95 16.17
CA TRP A 39 2.52 -22.06 15.18
C TRP A 39 2.19 -23.52 14.86
N LYS A 40 0.90 -23.85 14.79
CA LYS A 40 0.37 -25.18 14.52
C LYS A 40 -0.50 -25.24 13.27
N ARG A 41 -0.94 -24.11 12.75
CA ARG A 41 -1.86 -23.99 11.61
C ARG A 41 -1.16 -23.47 10.36
N ALA A 42 -0.34 -22.44 10.50
CA ALA A 42 0.47 -21.89 9.43
C ALA A 42 1.93 -22.35 9.57
N ASP A 43 2.61 -22.50 8.44
CA ASP A 43 4.06 -22.67 8.41
C ASP A 43 4.71 -21.28 8.18
N PRO A 44 5.53 -20.77 9.11
CA PRO A 44 6.21 -19.49 8.93
C PRO A 44 7.10 -19.42 7.69
N ASN A 45 7.55 -20.57 7.15
CA ASN A 45 8.37 -20.66 5.95
C ASN A 45 7.58 -20.42 4.66
N ASP A 46 6.25 -20.54 4.70
CA ASP A 46 5.38 -20.22 3.56
C ASP A 46 5.26 -18.71 3.34
N ILE A 47 5.73 -17.89 4.29
CA ILE A 47 5.66 -16.44 4.27
C ILE A 47 7.08 -15.90 4.08
N PRO A 48 7.32 -15.07 3.05
CA PRO A 48 8.60 -14.43 2.82
C PRO A 48 9.14 -13.72 4.08
N LYS A 49 10.45 -13.80 4.29
CA LYS A 49 11.08 -13.21 5.48
C LYS A 49 10.89 -11.68 5.54
N GLU A 50 10.86 -11.03 4.38
CA GLU A 50 10.63 -9.59 4.22
C GLU A 50 9.21 -9.13 4.60
N TYR A 51 8.27 -10.06 4.79
CA TYR A 51 6.88 -9.80 5.17
C TYR A 51 6.61 -10.05 6.66
N LYS A 52 7.66 -10.23 7.45
CA LYS A 52 7.54 -10.42 8.91
C LYS A 52 8.77 -9.91 9.64
N THR A 53 8.57 -9.49 10.88
CA THR A 53 9.62 -9.20 11.86
C THR A 53 9.46 -10.10 13.08
N ALA A 54 10.23 -9.90 14.14
CA ALA A 54 10.01 -10.63 15.38
C ALA A 54 8.60 -10.37 15.96
N ASN A 55 8.04 -9.17 15.76
CA ASN A 55 6.83 -8.69 16.42
C ASN A 55 5.65 -8.45 15.46
N THR A 56 5.84 -8.64 14.15
CA THR A 56 4.79 -8.40 13.13
C THR A 56 4.75 -9.49 12.08
N ALA A 57 3.57 -9.74 11.52
CA ALA A 57 3.37 -10.66 10.40
C ALA A 57 2.40 -10.06 9.38
N ALA A 58 2.84 -9.86 8.14
CA ALA A 58 1.98 -9.36 7.08
C ALA A 58 1.03 -10.45 6.59
N MET A 59 -0.26 -10.15 6.56
CA MET A 59 -1.31 -11.08 6.11
C MET A 59 -1.77 -10.80 4.68
N ALA A 60 -1.49 -9.60 4.16
CA ALA A 60 -1.89 -9.21 2.82
C ALA A 60 -0.94 -8.18 2.20
N LEU A 61 -0.92 -8.18 0.88
CA LEU A 61 -0.35 -7.15 0.04
C LEU A 61 -1.47 -6.32 -0.56
N TYR A 62 -1.36 -5.01 -0.49
CA TYR A 62 -2.11 -4.10 -1.35
C TYR A 62 -1.13 -3.26 -2.17
N ALA A 63 -1.63 -2.51 -3.14
CA ALA A 63 -0.76 -1.72 -3.98
C ALA A 63 -1.31 -0.31 -4.19
N THR A 64 -0.42 0.67 -4.20
CA THR A 64 -0.70 1.95 -4.86
C THR A 64 -0.30 1.83 -6.33
N VAL A 65 -1.26 2.08 -7.20
CA VAL A 65 -1.19 1.88 -8.65
C VAL A 65 -1.50 3.17 -9.40
N LEU A 66 -1.16 3.21 -10.70
CA LEU A 66 -1.67 4.22 -11.61
C LEU A 66 -3.08 3.81 -12.07
N GLY A 67 -4.09 4.55 -11.60
CA GLY A 67 -5.48 4.42 -12.04
C GLY A 67 -5.80 5.39 -13.16
N TYR A 68 -6.64 4.98 -14.10
CA TYR A 68 -7.10 5.83 -15.19
C TYR A 68 -8.57 5.60 -15.55
N ASN A 69 -9.19 6.62 -16.15
CA ASN A 69 -10.55 6.54 -16.67
C ASN A 69 -10.53 6.09 -18.15
N LYS A 70 -11.21 4.98 -18.45
CA LYS A 70 -11.23 4.34 -19.78
C LYS A 70 -11.97 5.13 -20.86
N GLU A 71 -12.83 6.05 -20.47
CA GLU A 71 -13.51 6.93 -21.44
C GLU A 71 -12.61 8.09 -21.89
N THR A 72 -11.52 8.34 -21.17
CA THR A 72 -10.52 9.36 -21.54
C THR A 72 -9.34 8.71 -22.27
N PHE A 73 -8.89 7.56 -21.78
CA PHE A 73 -7.79 6.80 -22.37
C PHE A 73 -8.28 5.38 -22.69
N ALA A 74 -8.40 5.04 -23.95
CA ALA A 74 -8.69 3.67 -24.35
C ALA A 74 -7.59 2.72 -23.84
N GLU A 75 -7.93 1.42 -23.72
CA GLU A 75 -6.97 0.42 -23.31
C GLU A 75 -5.76 0.41 -24.27
N GLY A 76 -4.58 0.52 -23.72
CA GLY A 76 -3.33 0.65 -24.48
C GLY A 76 -2.89 2.10 -24.74
N GLU A 77 -3.75 3.09 -24.58
CA GLU A 77 -3.46 4.52 -24.83
C GLU A 77 -3.19 5.31 -23.53
N GLN A 78 -3.42 4.71 -22.37
CA GLN A 78 -3.11 5.32 -21.07
C GLN A 78 -1.61 5.47 -20.85
N PRO A 79 -1.16 6.35 -19.93
CA PRO A 79 0.23 6.37 -19.48
C PRO A 79 0.67 4.98 -18.98
N LYS A 80 1.85 4.52 -19.41
CA LYS A 80 2.42 3.20 -19.07
C LYS A 80 3.45 3.27 -17.94
N SER A 81 3.73 4.46 -17.42
CA SER A 81 4.75 4.68 -16.38
C SER A 81 4.46 5.96 -15.62
N TRP A 82 5.12 6.13 -14.48
CA TRP A 82 5.04 7.41 -13.75
C TRP A 82 5.69 8.56 -14.51
N ALA A 83 6.73 8.31 -15.32
CA ALA A 83 7.29 9.34 -16.21
C ALA A 83 6.24 9.84 -17.22
N GLU A 84 5.45 8.93 -17.79
CA GLU A 84 4.33 9.31 -18.68
C GLU A 84 3.16 9.95 -17.91
N PHE A 85 2.88 9.53 -16.69
CA PHE A 85 1.92 10.22 -15.83
C PHE A 85 2.36 11.69 -15.57
N TRP A 86 3.65 11.99 -15.49
CA TRP A 86 4.16 13.36 -15.35
C TRP A 86 4.13 14.16 -16.64
N ASP A 87 3.99 13.53 -17.81
CA ASP A 87 3.91 14.19 -19.11
C ASP A 87 2.46 14.64 -19.42
N ALA A 88 2.09 15.81 -18.89
CA ALA A 88 0.76 16.37 -19.08
C ALA A 88 0.49 16.87 -20.50
N ALA A 89 1.53 17.06 -21.32
CA ALA A 89 1.37 17.44 -22.73
C ALA A 89 0.94 16.22 -23.57
N LYS A 90 1.57 15.07 -23.35
CA LYS A 90 1.24 13.82 -24.05
C LYS A 90 -0.06 13.19 -23.51
N PHE A 91 -0.28 13.25 -22.20
CA PHE A 91 -1.45 12.66 -21.55
C PHE A 91 -2.22 13.78 -20.81
N PRO A 92 -3.05 14.56 -21.49
CA PRO A 92 -3.75 15.68 -20.89
C PRO A 92 -4.86 15.25 -19.94
N GLY A 93 -5.20 16.15 -19.00
CA GLY A 93 -6.30 15.99 -18.05
C GLY A 93 -5.91 16.13 -16.60
N ALA A 94 -6.91 16.39 -15.74
CA ALA A 94 -6.72 16.56 -14.31
C ALA A 94 -6.26 15.25 -13.65
N ARG A 95 -5.36 15.38 -12.68
CA ARG A 95 -4.74 14.25 -11.95
C ARG A 95 -4.96 14.36 -10.45
N MET A 96 -4.77 13.26 -9.76
CA MET A 96 -4.67 13.24 -8.29
C MET A 96 -3.49 12.40 -7.84
N LEU A 97 -2.93 12.75 -6.69
CA LEU A 97 -1.94 11.97 -5.96
C LEU A 97 -2.37 11.85 -4.50
N GLU A 98 -1.74 10.94 -3.76
CA GLU A 98 -2.01 10.74 -2.34
C GLU A 98 -1.45 11.89 -1.50
N ASP A 99 -2.22 12.33 -0.49
CA ASP A 99 -1.82 13.29 0.53
C ASP A 99 -1.02 12.60 1.65
N MET A 100 -0.25 13.38 2.38
CA MET A 100 0.41 12.91 3.60
C MET A 100 -0.58 12.40 4.65
N ALA A 101 -1.81 12.91 4.67
CA ALA A 101 -2.88 12.48 5.56
C ALA A 101 -3.51 11.13 5.12
N GLY A 102 -3.41 10.76 3.85
CA GLY A 102 -3.86 9.47 3.33
C GLY A 102 -2.91 8.32 3.68
N GLY A 103 -1.64 8.65 3.85
CA GLY A 103 -0.59 7.67 4.13
C GLY A 103 0.79 8.23 3.80
N THR A 104 1.18 8.18 2.52
CA THR A 104 2.46 8.68 2.05
C THR A 104 2.27 9.49 0.74
N PRO A 105 2.90 10.67 0.61
CA PRO A 105 2.61 11.61 -0.49
C PRO A 105 3.28 11.22 -1.82
N ASN A 106 3.35 9.94 -2.13
CA ASN A 106 3.88 9.37 -3.37
C ASN A 106 5.27 9.90 -3.80
N LEU A 107 6.19 10.10 -2.82
CA LEU A 107 7.56 10.55 -3.09
C LEU A 107 8.32 9.55 -3.97
N GLU A 108 8.02 8.27 -3.81
CA GLU A 108 8.56 7.16 -4.60
C GLU A 108 8.24 7.35 -6.10
N PHE A 109 6.99 7.63 -6.41
CA PHE A 109 6.56 7.84 -7.80
C PHE A 109 7.13 9.12 -8.39
N ALA A 110 7.32 10.15 -7.57
CA ALA A 110 7.97 11.38 -8.01
C ALA A 110 9.45 11.14 -8.38
N LEU A 111 10.16 10.28 -7.65
CA LEU A 111 11.53 9.87 -7.99
C LEU A 111 11.57 9.01 -9.25
N ILE A 112 10.65 8.04 -9.38
CA ILE A 112 10.56 7.20 -10.59
C ILE A 112 10.26 8.05 -11.82
N ALA A 113 9.35 9.01 -11.71
CA ALA A 113 9.06 9.97 -12.78
C ALA A 113 10.26 10.86 -13.14
N ASP A 114 11.19 11.07 -12.20
CA ASP A 114 12.44 11.79 -12.40
C ASP A 114 13.62 10.87 -12.83
N GLY A 115 13.31 9.63 -13.23
CA GLY A 115 14.27 8.68 -13.81
C GLY A 115 15.02 7.82 -12.78
N VAL A 116 14.60 7.78 -11.52
CA VAL A 116 15.18 6.86 -10.53
C VAL A 116 14.63 5.45 -10.78
N PRO A 117 15.47 4.43 -10.96
CA PRO A 117 15.01 3.04 -11.08
C PRO A 117 14.24 2.57 -9.84
N MET A 118 13.23 1.71 -10.00
CA MET A 118 12.39 1.20 -8.91
C MET A 118 13.20 0.55 -7.77
N ASP A 119 14.26 -0.16 -8.11
CA ASP A 119 15.15 -0.84 -7.16
C ASP A 119 16.11 0.11 -6.40
N LYS A 120 16.09 1.41 -6.74
CA LYS A 120 16.94 2.46 -6.16
C LYS A 120 16.14 3.63 -5.58
N VAL A 121 14.84 3.47 -5.40
CA VAL A 121 13.97 4.51 -4.84
C VAL A 121 14.31 4.79 -3.38
N PHE A 122 14.66 3.76 -2.63
CA PHE A 122 15.06 3.89 -1.23
C PHE A 122 16.59 3.85 -1.05
N PRO A 123 17.16 4.70 -0.18
CA PRO A 123 16.47 5.73 0.62
C PRO A 123 15.96 6.89 -0.25
N ILE A 124 14.77 7.43 0.06
CA ILE A 124 14.18 8.52 -0.71
C ILE A 124 15.00 9.79 -0.58
N ASP A 125 15.42 10.37 -1.71
CA ASP A 125 15.89 11.74 -1.80
C ASP A 125 14.69 12.69 -1.75
N ILE A 126 14.40 13.19 -0.54
CA ILE A 126 13.23 14.03 -0.27
C ILE A 126 13.26 15.30 -1.13
N ASP A 127 14.40 15.97 -1.23
CA ASP A 127 14.49 17.24 -1.97
C ASP A 127 14.24 17.03 -3.47
N ARG A 128 14.83 15.98 -4.03
CA ARG A 128 14.61 15.58 -5.43
C ARG A 128 13.16 15.19 -5.68
N ALA A 129 12.54 14.44 -4.78
CA ALA A 129 11.14 14.04 -4.89
C ALA A 129 10.20 15.26 -4.91
N PHE A 130 10.39 16.24 -4.00
CA PHE A 130 9.58 17.45 -3.98
C PHE A 130 9.84 18.37 -5.18
N LYS A 131 11.07 18.39 -5.71
CA LYS A 131 11.37 19.09 -6.96
C LYS A 131 10.59 18.46 -8.14
N SER A 132 10.52 17.13 -8.18
CA SER A 132 9.71 16.41 -9.18
C SER A 132 8.22 16.69 -8.98
N LEU A 133 7.69 16.59 -7.76
CA LEU A 133 6.30 16.92 -7.44
C LEU A 133 5.93 18.36 -7.86
N SER A 134 6.84 19.32 -7.69
CA SER A 134 6.59 20.71 -8.09
C SER A 134 6.35 20.87 -9.59
N ARG A 135 6.91 20.00 -10.45
CA ARG A 135 6.68 20.03 -11.90
C ARG A 135 5.25 19.62 -12.26
N ILE A 136 4.69 18.64 -11.54
CA ILE A 136 3.34 18.13 -11.83
C ILE A 136 2.24 18.83 -11.01
N LYS A 137 2.59 19.53 -9.92
CA LYS A 137 1.64 20.20 -9.01
C LYS A 137 0.55 21.01 -9.73
N PRO A 138 0.84 21.81 -10.78
CA PRO A 138 -0.18 22.58 -11.50
C PRO A 138 -1.25 21.70 -12.17
N GLN A 139 -1.00 20.41 -12.39
CA GLN A 139 -1.91 19.45 -13.02
C GLN A 139 -2.66 18.62 -11.99
N ILE A 140 -2.30 18.71 -10.70
CA ILE A 140 -2.94 17.97 -9.62
C ILE A 140 -4.16 18.73 -9.13
N LYS A 141 -5.34 18.20 -9.45
CA LYS A 141 -6.62 18.75 -8.98
C LYS A 141 -6.84 18.48 -7.48
N LYS A 142 -6.35 17.35 -6.99
CA LYS A 142 -6.54 16.94 -5.60
C LYS A 142 -5.38 16.06 -5.12
N PHE A 143 -4.91 16.34 -3.93
CA PHE A 143 -4.21 15.38 -3.09
C PHE A 143 -5.25 14.70 -2.19
N TRP A 144 -5.48 13.40 -2.40
CA TRP A 144 -6.53 12.67 -1.70
C TRP A 144 -6.03 12.07 -0.38
N ASP A 145 -6.92 12.02 0.60
CA ASP A 145 -6.67 11.54 1.96
C ASP A 145 -7.44 10.26 2.31
N THR A 146 -8.37 9.84 1.47
CA THR A 146 -9.13 8.60 1.64
C THR A 146 -9.28 7.83 0.33
N GLY A 147 -9.17 6.49 0.40
CA GLY A 147 -9.35 5.65 -0.76
C GLY A 147 -10.76 5.70 -1.38
N ALA A 148 -11.77 6.07 -0.60
CA ALA A 148 -13.13 6.26 -1.12
C ALA A 148 -13.22 7.51 -2.01
N LEU A 149 -12.62 8.62 -1.57
CA LEU A 149 -12.57 9.85 -2.35
C LEU A 149 -11.82 9.65 -3.67
N SER A 150 -10.64 9.01 -3.63
CA SER A 150 -9.85 8.76 -4.84
C SER A 150 -10.59 7.90 -5.87
N ALA A 151 -11.31 6.86 -5.41
CA ALA A 151 -12.11 6.01 -6.29
C ALA A 151 -13.26 6.80 -6.95
N GLN A 152 -13.99 7.59 -6.16
CA GLN A 152 -15.11 8.38 -6.64
C GLN A 152 -14.67 9.43 -7.69
N MET A 153 -13.58 10.15 -7.42
CA MET A 153 -13.07 11.17 -8.35
C MET A 153 -12.69 10.62 -9.73
N LEU A 154 -12.14 9.38 -9.78
CA LEU A 154 -11.85 8.70 -11.05
C LEU A 154 -13.13 8.22 -11.75
N ALA A 155 -14.12 7.71 -10.99
CA ALA A 155 -15.39 7.24 -11.54
C ALA A 155 -16.19 8.40 -12.17
N ASP A 156 -16.25 9.54 -11.49
CA ASP A 156 -17.00 10.74 -11.91
C ASP A 156 -16.26 11.58 -12.96
N LYS A 157 -15.04 11.19 -13.36
CA LYS A 157 -14.18 11.98 -14.23
C LYS A 157 -13.77 13.34 -13.66
N ASP A 158 -13.83 13.53 -12.37
CA ASP A 158 -13.26 14.70 -11.71
C ASP A 158 -11.75 14.80 -11.94
N VAL A 159 -11.12 13.64 -12.03
CA VAL A 159 -9.76 13.42 -12.53
C VAL A 159 -9.76 12.24 -13.51
N VAL A 160 -8.80 12.21 -14.42
CA VAL A 160 -8.70 11.14 -15.42
C VAL A 160 -7.53 10.18 -15.17
N LEU A 161 -6.59 10.59 -14.32
CA LEU A 161 -5.42 9.84 -13.88
C LEU A 161 -5.21 10.03 -12.39
N GLY A 162 -4.67 9.01 -11.70
CA GLY A 162 -4.33 9.17 -10.30
C GLY A 162 -3.51 8.02 -9.72
N SER A 163 -2.77 8.32 -8.66
CA SER A 163 -2.36 7.27 -7.74
C SER A 163 -3.57 6.83 -6.93
N ILE A 164 -3.74 5.53 -6.73
CA ILE A 164 -4.89 4.98 -6.00
C ILE A 164 -4.59 3.57 -5.48
N TRP A 165 -5.20 3.19 -4.38
CA TRP A 165 -5.11 1.81 -3.90
C TRP A 165 -5.91 0.85 -4.79
N ASN A 166 -5.25 -0.23 -5.23
CA ASN A 166 -5.81 -1.20 -6.18
C ASN A 166 -7.19 -1.74 -5.75
N GLY A 167 -7.36 -2.12 -4.49
CA GLY A 167 -8.63 -2.68 -4.01
C GLY A 167 -9.79 -1.68 -4.13
N ARG A 168 -9.55 -0.38 -3.92
CA ARG A 168 -10.58 0.67 -4.09
C ARG A 168 -10.99 0.83 -5.55
N LEU A 169 -9.99 0.89 -6.44
CA LEU A 169 -10.27 1.04 -7.87
C LEU A 169 -10.97 -0.20 -8.44
N GLN A 170 -10.51 -1.40 -8.07
CA GLN A 170 -11.13 -2.64 -8.53
C GLN A 170 -12.58 -2.80 -8.02
N ALA A 171 -12.85 -2.36 -6.78
CA ALA A 171 -14.21 -2.42 -6.23
C ALA A 171 -15.22 -1.59 -7.04
N ILE A 172 -14.83 -0.40 -7.52
CA ILE A 172 -15.73 0.41 -8.37
C ILE A 172 -15.74 -0.09 -9.82
N ALA A 173 -14.63 -0.57 -10.34
CA ALA A 173 -14.58 -1.20 -11.67
C ALA A 173 -15.51 -2.42 -11.76
N ASN A 174 -15.55 -3.26 -10.72
CA ASN A 174 -16.46 -4.40 -10.62
C ASN A 174 -17.95 -3.99 -10.57
N LYS A 175 -18.24 -2.75 -10.19
CA LYS A 175 -19.59 -2.15 -10.22
C LYS A 175 -19.91 -1.45 -11.54
N GLY A 176 -19.02 -1.54 -12.53
CA GLY A 176 -19.22 -0.99 -13.87
C GLY A 176 -18.65 0.40 -14.10
N ALA A 177 -17.93 0.99 -13.14
CA ALA A 177 -17.25 2.26 -13.36
C ALA A 177 -16.20 2.14 -14.49
N PRO A 178 -16.09 3.13 -15.39
CA PRO A 178 -15.19 3.07 -16.54
C PRO A 178 -13.74 3.39 -16.16
N VAL A 179 -13.20 2.62 -15.22
CA VAL A 179 -11.85 2.81 -14.68
C VAL A 179 -11.00 1.55 -14.85
N ALA A 180 -9.68 1.70 -14.89
CA ALA A 180 -8.75 0.58 -14.96
C ALA A 180 -7.40 0.91 -14.32
N ILE A 181 -6.56 -0.12 -14.15
CA ILE A 181 -5.24 -0.06 -13.55
C ILE A 181 -4.18 -0.23 -14.64
N GLU A 182 -3.18 0.66 -14.62
CA GLU A 182 -1.85 0.37 -15.16
C GLU A 182 -0.97 -0.16 -14.03
N TRP A 183 -0.46 -1.39 -14.20
CA TRP A 183 0.29 -2.06 -13.15
C TRP A 183 1.80 -1.80 -13.18
N ASN A 184 2.32 -1.26 -14.27
CA ASN A 184 3.75 -0.99 -14.35
C ASN A 184 4.19 0.01 -13.26
N GLN A 185 5.26 -0.31 -12.56
CA GLN A 185 5.85 0.50 -11.50
C GLN A 185 4.92 0.71 -10.27
N HIS A 186 4.06 -0.28 -9.96
CA HIS A 186 3.22 -0.17 -8.77
C HIS A 186 4.03 -0.40 -7.48
N MET A 187 3.63 0.29 -6.42
CA MET A 187 4.21 0.13 -5.09
C MET A 187 3.41 -0.91 -4.30
N LEU A 188 4.09 -1.96 -3.86
CA LEU A 188 3.52 -2.92 -2.92
C LEU A 188 3.62 -2.38 -1.50
N GLN A 189 2.56 -2.58 -0.74
CA GLN A 189 2.46 -2.23 0.66
C GLN A 189 1.93 -3.42 1.45
N LEU A 190 2.40 -3.55 2.68
CA LEU A 190 2.02 -4.65 3.56
C LEU A 190 0.94 -4.22 4.54
N GLN A 191 -0.07 -5.06 4.70
CA GLN A 191 -1.04 -5.02 5.78
C GLN A 191 -0.79 -6.22 6.69
N GLY A 192 -0.82 -6.05 7.99
CA GLY A 192 -0.48 -7.16 8.87
C GLY A 192 -0.92 -7.00 10.31
N TYR A 193 -0.44 -7.91 11.13
CA TYR A 193 -0.76 -8.02 12.54
C TYR A 193 0.45 -7.78 13.43
N GLY A 194 0.21 -7.13 14.57
CA GLY A 194 1.09 -7.07 15.72
C GLY A 194 0.28 -7.37 16.97
N ILE A 195 0.85 -8.04 17.95
CA ILE A 195 0.19 -8.37 19.22
C ILE A 195 0.67 -7.37 20.27
N PHE A 196 -0.26 -6.68 20.96
CA PHE A 196 0.11 -5.76 22.02
C PHE A 196 0.73 -6.52 23.20
N LYS A 197 1.83 -5.99 23.77
CA LYS A 197 2.52 -6.63 24.92
C LYS A 197 1.64 -6.72 26.16
N ASP A 198 0.72 -5.74 26.32
CA ASP A 198 -0.20 -5.67 27.47
C ASP A 198 -1.60 -6.22 27.10
N ALA A 199 -1.69 -7.03 26.04
CA ALA A 199 -2.93 -7.70 25.63
C ALA A 199 -3.46 -8.59 26.74
N LYS A 200 -4.77 -8.53 26.98
CA LYS A 200 -5.42 -9.34 28.02
C LYS A 200 -5.53 -10.81 27.62
N ASN A 201 -5.66 -11.07 26.32
CA ASN A 201 -5.87 -12.39 25.71
C ASN A 201 -4.66 -12.78 24.84
N GLN A 202 -3.44 -12.70 25.40
CA GLN A 202 -2.20 -12.93 24.67
C GLN A 202 -2.15 -14.28 23.95
N LYS A 203 -2.61 -15.36 24.62
CA LYS A 203 -2.63 -16.70 24.05
C LYS A 203 -3.58 -16.80 22.85
N GLU A 204 -4.76 -16.23 22.97
CA GLU A 204 -5.78 -16.17 21.90
C GLU A 204 -5.31 -15.30 20.73
N ALA A 205 -4.62 -14.20 21.02
CA ALA A 205 -4.00 -13.35 20.01
C ALA A 205 -2.94 -14.11 19.20
N GLN A 206 -2.06 -14.90 19.84
CA GLN A 206 -1.10 -15.76 19.14
C GLN A 206 -1.80 -16.81 18.27
N LEU A 207 -2.87 -17.45 18.78
CA LEU A 207 -3.66 -18.43 18.03
C LEU A 207 -4.42 -17.78 16.85
N PHE A 208 -4.89 -16.55 17.02
CA PHE A 208 -5.52 -15.79 15.95
C PHE A 208 -4.53 -15.50 14.82
N VAL A 209 -3.34 -15.00 15.15
CA VAL A 209 -2.31 -14.69 14.15
C VAL A 209 -1.87 -15.97 13.43
N ASP A 210 -1.60 -17.09 14.15
CA ASP A 210 -1.30 -18.39 13.54
C ASP A 210 -2.38 -18.80 12.53
N TYR A 211 -3.67 -18.68 12.88
CA TYR A 211 -4.77 -19.00 11.97
C TYR A 211 -4.85 -18.04 10.78
N ALA A 212 -4.78 -16.73 11.01
CA ALA A 212 -4.91 -15.71 9.98
C ALA A 212 -3.79 -15.80 8.92
N MET A 213 -2.63 -16.33 9.30
CA MET A 213 -1.49 -16.53 8.41
C MET A 213 -1.55 -17.83 7.60
N THR A 214 -2.60 -18.66 7.76
CA THR A 214 -2.79 -19.84 6.92
C THR A 214 -3.14 -19.48 5.48
N ALA A 215 -2.73 -20.31 4.53
CA ALA A 215 -3.11 -20.14 3.12
C ALA A 215 -4.63 -20.05 2.93
N LYS A 216 -5.40 -20.89 3.65
CA LYS A 216 -6.86 -20.92 3.57
C LYS A 216 -7.51 -19.62 4.07
N ALA A 217 -7.01 -19.03 5.14
CA ALA A 217 -7.55 -17.78 5.67
C ALA A 217 -7.33 -16.62 4.68
N GLN A 218 -6.23 -16.60 3.95
CA GLN A 218 -5.90 -15.54 3.00
C GLN A 218 -6.65 -15.66 1.64
N VAL A 219 -7.30 -16.80 1.35
CA VAL A 219 -8.12 -16.95 0.12
C VAL A 219 -9.23 -15.91 0.07
N GLY A 220 -9.96 -15.70 1.17
CA GLY A 220 -11.05 -14.73 1.23
C GLY A 220 -10.61 -13.30 0.96
N LEU A 221 -9.46 -12.88 1.50
CA LEU A 221 -8.88 -11.55 1.24
C LEU A 221 -8.55 -11.35 -0.24
N ALA A 222 -8.00 -12.39 -0.89
CA ALA A 222 -7.67 -12.34 -2.30
C ALA A 222 -8.92 -12.25 -3.19
N GLN A 223 -9.96 -13.01 -2.88
CA GLN A 223 -11.18 -13.07 -3.70
C GLN A 223 -12.08 -11.85 -3.51
N GLU A 224 -12.25 -11.39 -2.26
CA GLU A 224 -13.23 -10.35 -1.93
C GLU A 224 -12.63 -8.93 -2.03
N LEU A 225 -11.36 -8.77 -1.63
CA LEU A 225 -10.70 -7.46 -1.56
C LEU A 225 -9.66 -7.23 -2.66
N ASN A 226 -9.36 -8.25 -3.47
CA ASN A 226 -8.25 -8.23 -4.43
C ASN A 226 -6.89 -7.87 -3.76
N TYR A 227 -6.68 -8.34 -2.55
CA TYR A 227 -5.40 -8.22 -1.84
C TYR A 227 -4.52 -9.43 -2.14
N GLY A 228 -3.24 -9.18 -2.42
CA GLY A 228 -2.27 -10.26 -2.65
C GLY A 228 -2.01 -11.04 -1.36
N PRO A 229 -2.02 -12.37 -1.39
CA PRO A 229 -1.69 -13.17 -0.23
C PRO A 229 -0.18 -13.12 0.06
N THR A 230 0.18 -13.14 1.33
CA THR A 230 1.57 -13.26 1.79
C THR A 230 2.00 -14.71 1.95
N ASN A 231 1.06 -15.61 2.24
CA ASN A 231 1.33 -17.04 2.25
C ASN A 231 1.37 -17.57 0.81
N ARG A 232 2.55 -18.05 0.37
CA ARG A 232 2.78 -18.48 -1.02
C ARG A 232 1.87 -19.62 -1.47
N LYS A 233 1.43 -20.49 -0.55
CA LYS A 233 0.55 -21.61 -0.86
C LYS A 233 -0.87 -21.16 -1.25
N THR A 234 -1.27 -19.95 -0.87
CA THR A 234 -2.58 -19.41 -1.24
C THR A 234 -2.77 -19.32 -2.75
N PHE A 235 -1.70 -18.99 -3.51
CA PHE A 235 -1.80 -18.91 -4.98
C PHE A 235 -2.25 -20.22 -5.62
N GLY A 236 -1.87 -21.39 -5.05
CA GLY A 236 -2.32 -22.71 -5.51
C GLY A 236 -3.80 -23.00 -5.24
N MET A 237 -4.48 -22.15 -4.48
CA MET A 237 -5.91 -22.28 -4.12
C MET A 237 -6.80 -21.28 -4.87
N LEU A 238 -6.21 -20.42 -5.71
CA LEU A 238 -6.92 -19.37 -6.46
C LEU A 238 -6.99 -19.70 -7.94
N THR A 239 -8.03 -19.20 -8.60
CA THR A 239 -8.13 -19.29 -10.07
C THR A 239 -7.17 -18.30 -10.75
N ALA A 240 -6.81 -18.58 -11.98
CA ALA A 240 -5.95 -17.68 -12.78
C ALA A 240 -6.52 -16.26 -12.90
N ASP A 241 -7.85 -16.15 -13.06
CA ASP A 241 -8.54 -14.85 -13.17
C ASP A 241 -8.45 -14.01 -11.87
N VAL A 242 -8.48 -14.66 -10.72
CA VAL A 242 -8.26 -13.99 -9.43
C VAL A 242 -6.80 -13.56 -9.34
N ILE A 243 -5.85 -14.47 -9.59
CA ILE A 243 -4.41 -14.20 -9.51
C ILE A 243 -4.00 -13.01 -10.40
N ALA A 244 -4.57 -12.92 -11.61
CA ALA A 244 -4.27 -11.83 -12.56
C ALA A 244 -4.65 -10.42 -12.02
N LYS A 245 -5.54 -10.34 -11.04
CA LYS A 245 -5.99 -9.09 -10.40
C LYS A 245 -5.23 -8.72 -9.13
N LEU A 246 -4.35 -9.60 -8.64
CA LEU A 246 -3.71 -9.42 -7.34
C LEU A 246 -2.36 -8.68 -7.47
N PRO A 247 -2.08 -7.72 -6.58
CA PRO A 247 -0.73 -7.23 -6.38
C PRO A 247 0.14 -8.36 -5.83
N GLY A 248 1.45 -8.34 -6.14
CA GLY A 248 2.37 -9.39 -5.67
C GLY A 248 2.18 -10.76 -6.32
N SER A 249 1.29 -10.91 -7.31
CA SER A 249 1.22 -12.14 -8.11
C SER A 249 2.52 -12.33 -8.90
N PRO A 250 2.91 -13.57 -9.25
CA PRO A 250 4.16 -13.85 -9.96
C PRO A 250 4.37 -12.97 -11.22
N GLN A 251 3.28 -12.69 -11.96
CA GLN A 251 3.32 -11.84 -13.16
C GLN A 251 3.54 -10.34 -12.83
N ARG A 252 3.13 -9.90 -11.63
CA ARG A 252 3.18 -8.50 -11.21
C ARG A 252 4.46 -8.12 -10.46
N LEU A 253 5.14 -9.09 -9.84
CA LEU A 253 6.33 -8.82 -9.03
C LEU A 253 7.45 -8.10 -9.80
N THR A 254 7.64 -8.41 -11.08
CA THR A 254 8.66 -7.74 -11.92
C THR A 254 8.30 -6.30 -12.27
N GLN A 255 7.05 -5.90 -12.07
CA GLN A 255 6.53 -4.57 -12.34
C GLN A 255 6.34 -3.74 -11.06
N SER A 256 6.86 -4.21 -9.94
CA SER A 256 6.61 -3.64 -8.62
C SER A 256 7.88 -3.40 -7.83
N PHE A 257 7.74 -2.59 -6.80
CA PHE A 257 8.71 -2.47 -5.71
C PHE A 257 7.97 -2.43 -4.36
N LEU A 258 8.65 -2.84 -3.31
CA LEU A 258 8.08 -2.82 -1.96
C LEU A 258 8.37 -1.49 -1.28
N GLN A 259 7.36 -0.90 -0.64
CA GLN A 259 7.55 0.27 0.21
C GLN A 259 8.42 -0.08 1.42
N ASP A 260 9.40 0.75 1.72
CA ASP A 260 10.24 0.61 2.91
C ASP A 260 9.56 1.27 4.11
N ALA A 261 8.87 0.45 4.91
CA ALA A 261 8.17 0.90 6.11
C ALA A 261 9.14 1.45 7.19
N ASN A 262 10.36 0.92 7.28
CA ASN A 262 11.37 1.42 8.22
C ASN A 262 11.84 2.82 7.82
N TRP A 263 12.14 3.01 6.53
CA TRP A 263 12.51 4.32 6.04
C TRP A 263 11.41 5.36 6.32
N TRP A 264 10.15 5.00 6.06
CA TRP A 264 9.01 5.90 6.31
C TRP A 264 8.85 6.22 7.80
N ASP A 265 8.96 5.25 8.68
CA ASP A 265 8.87 5.49 10.11
C ASP A 265 9.99 6.43 10.60
N GLU A 266 11.22 6.27 10.12
CA GLU A 266 12.36 7.13 10.48
C GLU A 266 12.26 8.55 9.89
N ASN A 267 11.70 8.70 8.70
CA ASN A 267 11.75 9.96 7.94
C ASN A 267 10.39 10.66 7.83
N ARG A 268 9.31 10.07 8.34
CA ARG A 268 7.94 10.63 8.23
C ARG A 268 7.83 12.06 8.76
N ALA A 269 8.44 12.36 9.91
CA ALA A 269 8.42 13.69 10.49
C ALA A 269 9.12 14.73 9.60
N LYS A 270 10.25 14.36 9.00
CA LYS A 270 10.98 15.20 8.05
C LYS A 270 10.18 15.42 6.77
N ALA A 271 9.67 14.35 6.17
CA ALA A 271 8.84 14.43 4.97
C ALA A 271 7.59 15.29 5.19
N ASN A 272 6.91 15.12 6.33
CA ASN A 272 5.73 15.93 6.70
C ASN A 272 6.06 17.41 6.88
N SER A 273 7.21 17.73 7.47
CA SER A 273 7.67 19.12 7.62
C SER A 273 7.90 19.81 6.27
N VAL A 274 8.46 19.08 5.29
CA VAL A 274 8.63 19.60 3.92
C VAL A 274 7.29 19.68 3.22
N TRP A 275 6.44 18.63 3.30
CA TRP A 275 5.11 18.59 2.71
C TRP A 275 4.24 19.77 3.14
N SER A 276 4.16 20.05 4.45
CA SER A 276 3.32 21.11 5.01
C SER A 276 3.66 22.51 4.49
N LYS A 277 4.92 22.73 4.12
CA LYS A 277 5.35 23.99 3.49
C LYS A 277 5.09 23.99 1.99
N TRP A 278 5.43 22.87 1.35
CA TRP A 278 5.32 22.72 -0.09
C TRP A 278 3.87 22.74 -0.59
N ILE A 279 2.92 22.14 0.14
CA ILE A 279 1.51 22.09 -0.29
C ILE A 279 0.88 23.49 -0.37
N LEU A 280 1.35 24.44 0.47
CA LEU A 280 0.86 25.82 0.55
C LEU A 280 1.58 26.79 -0.41
N SER A 281 2.67 26.38 -1.05
CA SER A 281 3.49 27.24 -1.94
C SER A 281 2.92 27.41 -3.35
#